data_88669bf660c11a89e1f5dd2a580f64d5
#
_entry.id   88669bf660c11a89e1f5dd2a580f64d5
#
_cell.length_a   1.000
_cell.length_b   1.000
_cell.length_c   1.000
_cell.angle_alpha   90.00
_cell.angle_beta   90.00
_cell.angle_gamma   90.00
#
_symmetry.space_group_name_H-M   'P 1'
#
loop_
_entity.id
_entity.type
_entity.pdbx_description
1 polymer ?
#
loop_
_entity_poly.entity_id
_entity_poly.type
_entity_poly.pdbx_seq_one_letter_code
_entity_poly.pdbx_strand_id
1 'polypeptide(L)'
;AQSDLNKKENIADISSGLDVVNNLRPRTFNFKDNSTVDKAGFIAQEAQIVEPRLVSGNEFDETQTDDEGSNPTGLGFDYMGYTAYLTKAIQEQQTIIDDLKSRIETLEE
;
A
#
# COMPACT_ATOMS: atom_id res chain seq x y z
N ALA A 1 -14.91 -8.25 0.80
CA ALA A 1 -13.83 -8.63 -0.14
C ALA A 1 -13.75 -10.16 -0.26
N GLN A 2 -13.62 -10.66 -1.48
CA GLN A 2 -13.44 -12.07 -1.74
C GLN A 2 -12.08 -12.54 -1.23
N SER A 3 -12.09 -13.55 -0.37
CA SER A 3 -10.84 -14.07 0.20
C SER A 3 -10.79 -15.59 0.26
N ASP A 4 -11.75 -16.25 -0.41
CA ASP A 4 -11.87 -17.69 -0.43
C ASP A 4 -10.68 -18.31 -1.18
N LEU A 5 -10.04 -19.31 -0.56
CA LEU A 5 -8.92 -20.06 -1.16
C LEU A 5 -9.26 -20.58 -2.56
N ASN A 6 -10.51 -21.03 -2.77
CA ASN A 6 -10.92 -21.62 -4.03
C ASN A 6 -11.02 -20.61 -5.18
N LYS A 7 -10.93 -19.33 -4.88
CA LYS A 7 -10.94 -18.26 -5.90
C LYS A 7 -9.53 -17.75 -6.19
N LYS A 8 -8.52 -18.31 -5.55
CA LYS A 8 -7.14 -17.82 -5.64
C LYS A 8 -6.20 -18.91 -6.10
N GLU A 9 -5.11 -18.50 -6.74
CA GLU A 9 -4.04 -19.41 -7.16
C GLU A 9 -2.69 -18.70 -7.01
N ASN A 10 -1.61 -19.45 -7.15
CA ASN A 10 -0.24 -18.94 -7.03
C ASN A 10 0.00 -18.18 -5.72
N ILE A 11 -0.51 -18.77 -4.64
CA ILE A 11 -0.43 -18.16 -3.30
C ILE A 11 1.01 -18.25 -2.80
N ALA A 12 1.53 -17.12 -2.33
CA ALA A 12 2.87 -17.04 -1.77
C ALA A 12 2.87 -16.01 -0.63
N ASP A 13 3.84 -16.13 0.25
CA ASP A 13 4.03 -15.15 1.32
C ASP A 13 4.61 -13.85 0.76
N ILE A 14 4.22 -12.73 1.37
CA ILE A 14 4.88 -11.45 1.08
C ILE A 14 6.31 -11.53 1.60
N SER A 15 7.28 -11.17 0.77
CA SER A 15 8.70 -11.29 1.11
C SER A 15 9.14 -10.27 2.16
N SER A 16 8.66 -9.04 2.09
CA SER A 16 8.95 -8.02 3.12
C SER A 16 7.87 -6.96 3.13
N GLY A 17 7.30 -6.74 4.31
CA GLY A 17 6.38 -5.62 4.55
C GLY A 17 7.14 -4.36 4.91
N LEU A 18 8.24 -4.47 5.68
CA LEU A 18 9.04 -3.33 6.09
C LEU A 18 9.65 -2.59 4.91
N ASP A 19 10.15 -3.32 3.89
CA ASP A 19 10.71 -2.68 2.70
C ASP A 19 9.66 -1.85 1.98
N VAL A 20 8.44 -2.35 1.88
CA VAL A 20 7.35 -1.60 1.24
C VAL A 20 6.96 -0.39 2.09
N VAL A 21 6.67 -0.61 3.37
CA VAL A 21 6.20 0.45 4.26
C VAL A 21 7.23 1.57 4.40
N ASN A 22 8.51 1.22 4.54
CA ASN A 22 9.57 2.21 4.74
C ASN A 22 9.88 3.03 3.48
N ASN A 23 9.49 2.55 2.30
CA ASN A 23 9.73 3.26 1.05
C ASN A 23 8.51 3.99 0.50
N LEU A 24 7.34 3.76 1.08
CA LEU A 24 6.16 4.55 0.75
C LEU A 24 6.23 5.93 1.42
N ARG A 25 5.56 6.91 0.81
CA ARG A 25 5.53 8.28 1.32
C ARG A 25 4.10 8.67 1.67
N PRO A 26 3.73 8.67 2.95
CA PRO A 26 2.44 9.20 3.36
C PRO A 26 2.38 10.70 3.05
N ARG A 27 1.32 11.12 2.39
CA ARG A 27 1.17 12.49 1.92
C ARG A 27 -0.14 13.11 2.40
N THR A 28 -0.17 14.41 2.50
CA THR A 28 -1.42 15.16 2.52
C THR A 28 -1.56 15.88 1.19
N PHE A 29 -2.80 16.10 0.74
CA PHE A 29 -3.06 16.71 -0.56
C PHE A 29 -4.48 17.25 -0.65
N ASN A 30 -4.70 18.08 -1.66
CA ASN A 30 -6.04 18.50 -2.06
C ASN A 30 -6.31 17.98 -3.47
N PHE A 31 -7.55 17.64 -3.75
CA PHE A 31 -7.94 17.35 -5.14
C PHE A 31 -8.07 18.65 -5.93
N LYS A 32 -7.60 18.64 -7.18
CA LYS A 32 -7.59 19.84 -8.03
C LYS A 32 -8.99 20.38 -8.31
N ASP A 33 -10.00 19.52 -8.29
CA ASP A 33 -11.40 19.92 -8.50
C ASP A 33 -12.04 20.52 -7.24
N ASN A 34 -11.27 20.63 -6.16
CA ASN A 34 -11.72 21.14 -4.87
C ASN A 34 -12.83 20.29 -4.21
N SER A 35 -13.04 19.06 -4.68
CA SER A 35 -14.04 18.16 -4.11
C SER A 35 -13.73 17.81 -2.67
N THR A 36 -12.45 17.69 -2.34
CA THR A 36 -11.97 17.48 -0.98
C THR A 36 -10.65 18.19 -0.78
N VAL A 37 -10.42 18.64 0.45
CA VAL A 37 -9.18 19.34 0.83
C VAL A 37 -8.57 18.65 2.04
N ASP A 38 -7.26 18.79 2.16
CA ASP A 38 -6.50 18.33 3.33
C ASP A 38 -6.73 16.84 3.61
N LYS A 39 -6.58 16.04 2.58
CA LYS A 39 -6.68 14.57 2.67
C LYS A 39 -5.31 13.96 2.91
N ALA A 40 -5.30 12.81 3.55
CA ALA A 40 -4.08 12.03 3.74
C ALA A 40 -4.16 10.75 2.89
N GLY A 41 -3.03 10.34 2.36
CA GLY A 41 -2.97 9.12 1.55
C GLY A 41 -1.64 9.00 0.83
N PHE A 42 -1.68 8.39 -0.34
CA PHE A 42 -0.49 8.11 -1.14
C PHE A 42 -0.69 8.61 -2.56
N ILE A 43 0.43 8.94 -3.21
CA ILE A 43 0.44 9.27 -4.63
C ILE A 43 0.70 7.97 -5.39
N ALA A 44 -0.22 7.60 -6.27
CA ALA A 44 -0.15 6.31 -6.96
C ALA A 44 1.14 6.12 -7.75
N GLN A 45 1.62 7.17 -8.44
CA GLN A 45 2.86 7.12 -9.20
C GLN A 45 4.07 6.84 -8.31
N GLU A 46 4.10 7.37 -7.10
CA GLU A 46 5.17 7.08 -6.13
C GLU A 46 5.05 5.65 -5.62
N ALA A 47 3.83 5.23 -5.31
CA ALA A 47 3.58 3.89 -4.77
C ALA A 47 3.91 2.77 -5.76
N GLN A 48 3.63 2.97 -7.05
CA GLN A 48 3.87 1.92 -8.04
C GLN A 48 5.36 1.61 -8.24
N ILE A 49 6.23 2.57 -7.96
CA ILE A 49 7.69 2.35 -8.01
C ILE A 49 8.10 1.42 -6.86
N VAL A 50 7.47 1.57 -5.71
CA VAL A 50 7.77 0.76 -4.52
C VAL A 50 7.16 -0.62 -4.62
N GLU A 51 5.86 -0.70 -4.93
CA GLU A 51 5.12 -1.96 -5.04
C GLU A 51 3.97 -1.82 -6.04
N PRO A 52 4.17 -2.29 -7.28
CA PRO A 52 3.14 -2.19 -8.32
C PRO A 52 1.81 -2.87 -7.97
N ARG A 53 1.82 -3.91 -7.12
CA ARG A 53 0.59 -4.60 -6.70
C ARG A 53 -0.39 -3.70 -5.98
N LEU A 54 0.08 -2.56 -5.46
CA LEU A 54 -0.76 -1.62 -4.73
C LEU A 54 -1.42 -0.57 -5.62
N VAL A 55 -1.11 -0.59 -6.93
CA VAL A 55 -1.60 0.44 -7.85
C VAL A 55 -2.34 -0.23 -9.00
N SER A 56 -3.47 0.33 -9.37
CA SER A 56 -4.30 -0.16 -10.47
C SER A 56 -4.80 1.00 -11.33
N GLY A 57 -5.31 0.64 -12.51
CA GLY A 57 -5.88 1.60 -13.44
C GLY A 57 -4.84 2.15 -14.41
N ASN A 58 -5.26 3.15 -15.15
CA ASN A 58 -4.44 3.85 -16.14
C ASN A 58 -4.23 5.29 -15.71
N GLU A 59 -3.13 5.89 -16.11
CA GLU A 59 -2.86 7.28 -15.81
C GLU A 59 -4.01 8.19 -16.29
N PHE A 60 -4.25 9.26 -15.54
CA PHE A 60 -5.32 10.19 -15.87
C PHE A 60 -5.09 10.82 -17.25
N ASP A 61 -6.10 10.74 -18.08
CA ASP A 61 -6.13 11.35 -19.40
C ASP A 61 -7.41 12.19 -19.50
N GLU A 62 -7.25 13.50 -19.46
CA GLU A 62 -8.38 14.44 -19.44
C GLU A 62 -9.27 14.36 -20.67
N THR A 63 -8.78 13.74 -21.77
CA THR A 63 -9.53 13.60 -23.01
C THR A 63 -10.49 12.41 -23.02
N GLN A 64 -10.38 11.51 -22.03
CA GLN A 64 -11.18 10.29 -21.98
C GLN A 64 -12.53 10.57 -21.30
N THR A 65 -13.59 10.10 -21.94
CA THR A 65 -14.96 10.22 -21.42
C THR A 65 -15.71 8.94 -21.75
N ASP A 66 -16.42 8.38 -20.79
CA ASP A 66 -17.29 7.23 -21.02
C ASP A 66 -18.65 7.70 -21.57
N ASP A 67 -19.57 6.76 -21.83
CA ASP A 67 -20.89 7.04 -22.39
C ASP A 67 -21.75 7.93 -21.48
N GLU A 68 -21.44 7.98 -20.19
CA GLU A 68 -22.16 8.77 -19.19
C GLU A 68 -21.50 10.11 -18.93
N GLY A 69 -20.41 10.42 -19.62
CA GLY A 69 -19.68 11.68 -19.47
C GLY A 69 -18.65 11.70 -18.37
N SER A 70 -18.38 10.55 -17.73
CA SER A 70 -17.37 10.44 -16.70
C SER A 70 -16.03 10.04 -17.27
N ASN A 71 -14.94 10.42 -16.61
CA ASN A 71 -13.60 10.03 -17.04
C ASN A 71 -13.18 8.78 -16.25
N PRO A 72 -13.00 7.62 -16.95
CA PRO A 72 -12.63 6.37 -16.27
C PRO A 72 -11.15 6.24 -15.94
N THR A 73 -10.31 7.20 -16.36
CA THR A 73 -8.87 7.12 -16.17
C THR A 73 -8.44 7.70 -14.83
N GLY A 74 -7.30 7.27 -14.38
CA GLY A 74 -6.70 7.68 -13.11
C GLY A 74 -6.18 6.46 -12.39
N LEU A 75 -4.96 6.54 -11.86
CA LEU A 75 -4.39 5.47 -11.05
C LEU A 75 -5.05 5.45 -9.68
N GLY A 76 -5.27 4.26 -9.16
CA GLY A 76 -5.82 4.06 -7.82
C GLY A 76 -4.82 3.34 -6.91
N PHE A 77 -4.95 3.57 -5.62
CA PHE A 77 -4.16 2.88 -4.60
C PHE A 77 -5.05 1.86 -3.90
N ASP A 78 -4.55 0.63 -3.76
CA ASP A 78 -5.27 -0.45 -3.10
C ASP A 78 -5.02 -0.42 -1.59
N TYR A 79 -5.85 0.34 -0.86
CA TYR A 79 -5.72 0.45 0.59
C TYR A 79 -6.00 -0.86 1.31
N MET A 80 -6.94 -1.68 0.80
CA MET A 80 -7.23 -2.98 1.40
C MET A 80 -6.05 -3.94 1.25
N GLY A 81 -5.46 -4.01 0.06
CA GLY A 81 -4.27 -4.82 -0.16
C GLY A 81 -3.08 -4.36 0.67
N TYR A 82 -3.00 -3.06 0.93
CA TYR A 82 -1.94 -2.50 1.76
C TYR A 82 -1.96 -3.05 3.20
N THR A 83 -3.12 -3.44 3.70
CA THR A 83 -3.22 -4.03 5.04
C THR A 83 -2.37 -5.30 5.18
N ALA A 84 -2.21 -6.07 4.10
CA ALA A 84 -1.36 -7.27 4.11
C ALA A 84 0.12 -6.89 4.29
N TYR A 85 0.57 -5.82 3.66
CA TYR A 85 1.95 -5.32 3.81
C TYR A 85 2.17 -4.77 5.22
N LEU A 86 1.20 -4.05 5.77
CA LEU A 86 1.27 -3.57 7.16
C LEU A 86 1.33 -4.74 8.13
N THR A 87 0.53 -5.78 7.91
CA THR A 87 0.54 -7.00 8.74
C THR A 87 1.93 -7.64 8.72
N LYS A 88 2.50 -7.81 7.52
CA LYS A 88 3.84 -8.38 7.38
C LYS A 88 4.89 -7.50 8.06
N ALA A 89 4.79 -6.18 7.89
CA ALA A 89 5.73 -5.24 8.51
C ALA A 89 5.70 -5.32 10.04
N ILE A 90 4.51 -5.41 10.62
CA ILE A 90 4.35 -5.54 12.08
C ILE A 90 4.95 -6.87 12.57
N GLN A 91 4.72 -7.96 11.83
CA GLN A 91 5.30 -9.27 12.17
C GLN A 91 6.83 -9.23 12.13
N GLU A 92 7.40 -8.58 11.11
CA GLU A 92 8.84 -8.39 11.00
C GLU A 92 9.40 -7.55 12.15
N GLN A 93 8.68 -6.47 12.52
CA GLN A 93 9.06 -5.64 13.66
C GLN A 93 9.02 -6.42 14.96
N GLN A 94 8.03 -7.30 15.14
CA GLN A 94 7.93 -8.12 16.34
C GLN A 94 9.14 -9.06 16.46
N THR A 95 9.59 -9.63 15.34
CA THR A 95 10.78 -10.47 15.31
C THR A 95 12.03 -9.68 15.74
N ILE A 96 12.15 -8.44 15.23
CA ILE A 96 13.27 -7.55 15.60
C ILE A 96 13.20 -7.19 17.09
N ILE A 97 12.01 -6.88 17.60
CA ILE A 97 11.82 -6.57 19.03
C ILE A 97 12.22 -7.74 19.90
N ASP A 98 11.78 -8.94 19.54
CA ASP A 98 12.11 -10.16 20.31
C ASP A 98 13.61 -10.42 20.31
N ASP A 99 14.29 -10.24 19.18
CA ASP A 99 15.73 -10.37 19.07
C ASP A 99 16.46 -9.34 19.94
N LEU A 100 16.02 -8.08 19.90
CA LEU A 100 16.60 -7.01 20.71
C LEU A 100 16.39 -7.27 22.20
N LYS A 101 15.22 -7.78 22.60
CA LYS A 101 14.96 -8.17 24.00
C LYS A 101 15.92 -9.24 24.45
N SER A 102 16.15 -10.26 23.65
CA SER A 102 17.12 -11.34 23.97
C SER A 102 18.52 -10.78 24.13
N ARG A 103 18.95 -9.87 23.26
CA ARG A 103 20.28 -9.26 23.33
C ARG A 103 20.43 -8.41 24.58
N ILE A 104 19.40 -7.66 24.95
CA ILE A 104 19.40 -6.84 26.17
C ILE A 104 19.51 -7.74 27.40
N GLU A 105 18.71 -8.80 27.46
CA GLU A 105 18.77 -9.76 28.57
C GLU A 105 20.15 -10.39 28.72
N THR A 106 20.78 -10.73 27.59
CA THR A 106 22.16 -11.28 27.61
C THR A 106 23.17 -10.28 28.16
N LEU A 107 23.02 -8.98 27.76
CA LEU A 107 23.93 -7.93 28.24
C LEU A 107 23.76 -7.63 29.74
N GLU A 108 22.59 -7.90 30.30
CA GLU A 108 22.29 -7.67 31.72
C GLU A 108 22.81 -8.79 32.62
N GLU A 109 23.20 -9.93 32.05
CA GLU A 109 23.82 -11.02 32.80
C GLU A 109 25.27 -10.63 33.20
#